data_c2bbec54130fe297a6765bd0707e8d6e
#
_entry.id   c2bbec54130fe297a6765bd0707e8d6e
#
_cell.length_a   1.000
_cell.length_b   1.000
_cell.length_c   1.000
_cell.angle_alpha   90.00
_cell.angle_beta   90.00
_cell.angle_gamma   90.00
#
_symmetry.space_group_name_H-M   'P 1'
#
loop_
_entity.id
_entity.type
_entity.pdbx_description
1 polymer ?
#
loop_
_entity_poly.entity_id
_entity_poly.type
_entity_poly.pdbx_seq_one_letter_code
_entity_poly.pdbx_strand_id
1 'polypeptide(L)'
;MVFIEVMMINNNYVPQWYETPFQHIKYTLVRNQDQLDILFDSVKAPYEFLEGGADARVNFQDGYAVVQIGDCVKWDLIQVHGLLLHEAVHIWQEVALVMGEENPSIEFEAYSIQTIAQDLFEMFEASTTK
;
A
#
# COMPACT_ATOMS: atom_id res chain seq x y z
N MET A 1 4.54 -8.24 -24.69
CA MET A 1 3.30 -7.50 -24.54
C MET A 1 3.55 -6.19 -23.85
N VAL A 2 3.13 -5.13 -24.47
CA VAL A 2 3.36 -3.77 -23.96
C VAL A 2 2.79 -3.59 -22.54
N PHE A 3 1.61 -4.17 -22.29
CA PHE A 3 0.96 -4.06 -20.99
C PHE A 3 1.80 -4.67 -19.86
N ILE A 4 2.38 -5.86 -20.09
CA ILE A 4 3.22 -6.54 -19.10
C ILE A 4 4.49 -5.71 -18.83
N GLU A 5 5.09 -5.12 -19.86
CA GLU A 5 6.28 -4.28 -19.70
C GLU A 5 5.98 -3.06 -18.83
N VAL A 6 4.82 -2.42 -19.04
CA VAL A 6 4.41 -1.26 -18.25
C VAL A 6 4.20 -1.63 -16.78
N MET A 7 3.81 -2.88 -16.51
CA MET A 7 3.49 -3.34 -15.16
C MET A 7 4.68 -4.00 -14.44
N MET A 8 5.83 -4.12 -15.11
CA MET A 8 7.01 -4.74 -14.49
C MET A 8 7.51 -3.93 -13.30
N ILE A 9 7.92 -4.64 -12.27
CA ILE A 9 8.45 -4.03 -11.04
C ILE A 9 9.83 -3.43 -11.31
N ASN A 10 10.01 -2.19 -10.87
CA ASN A 10 11.29 -1.51 -10.90
C ASN A 10 12.18 -2.04 -9.77
N ASN A 11 13.40 -2.48 -10.11
CA ASN A 11 14.32 -3.05 -9.14
C ASN A 11 15.07 -2.02 -8.29
N ASN A 12 14.93 -0.73 -8.58
CA ASN A 12 15.56 0.35 -7.83
C ASN A 12 14.67 0.80 -6.68
N TYR A 13 14.46 -0.08 -5.72
CA TYR A 13 13.56 0.20 -4.62
C TYR A 13 14.22 1.10 -3.58
N VAL A 14 13.56 2.21 -3.27
CA VAL A 14 13.88 3.08 -2.15
C VAL A 14 12.60 3.28 -1.34
N PRO A 15 12.59 2.95 -0.05
CA PRO A 15 11.39 3.14 0.76
C PRO A 15 10.91 4.59 0.74
N GLN A 16 9.62 4.77 0.48
CA GLN A 16 8.97 6.08 0.53
C GLN A 16 7.75 5.97 1.42
N TRP A 17 7.68 6.86 2.39
CA TRP A 17 6.60 6.87 3.36
C TRP A 17 5.70 8.08 3.14
N TYR A 18 4.40 7.86 3.17
CA TYR A 18 3.40 8.90 3.18
C TYR A 18 2.72 8.91 4.55
N GLU A 19 2.08 10.01 4.89
CA GLU A 19 1.39 10.13 6.18
C GLU A 19 -0.07 10.48 5.95
N THR A 20 -0.94 9.91 6.81
CA THR A 20 -2.36 10.26 6.81
C THR A 20 -2.54 11.69 7.34
N PRO A 21 -3.68 12.34 7.04
CA PRO A 21 -4.01 13.62 7.68
C PRO A 21 -3.85 13.52 9.19
N PHE A 22 -3.25 14.53 9.79
CA PHE A 22 -2.92 14.58 11.21
C PHE A 22 -1.90 13.54 11.69
N GLN A 23 -1.23 12.87 10.75
CA GLN A 23 -0.07 12.01 11.01
C GLN A 23 -0.34 10.81 11.94
N HIS A 24 -1.54 10.24 11.89
CA HIS A 24 -1.88 9.07 12.70
C HIS A 24 -1.18 7.80 12.23
N ILE A 25 -1.05 7.63 10.91
CA ILE A 25 -0.48 6.43 10.29
C ILE A 25 0.49 6.87 9.19
N LYS A 26 1.66 6.24 9.16
CA LYS A 26 2.57 6.32 8.02
C LYS A 26 2.39 5.07 7.19
N TYR A 27 2.36 5.20 5.88
CA TYR A 27 2.15 4.05 5.02
C TYR A 27 3.09 4.05 3.82
N THR A 28 3.40 2.85 3.37
CA THR A 28 4.26 2.61 2.22
C THR A 28 3.78 1.40 1.44
N LEU A 29 4.42 1.13 0.31
CA LEU A 29 4.06 0.03 -0.57
C LEU A 29 5.31 -0.77 -0.95
N VAL A 30 5.22 -2.08 -0.89
CA VAL A 30 6.26 -2.99 -1.37
C VAL A 30 5.68 -3.95 -2.40
N ARG A 31 6.52 -4.37 -3.34
CA ARG A 31 6.12 -5.15 -4.50
C ARG A 31 6.61 -6.60 -4.47
N ASN A 32 7.54 -6.93 -3.59
CA ASN A 32 8.09 -8.28 -3.45
C ASN A 32 8.76 -8.46 -2.10
N GLN A 33 9.22 -9.68 -1.83
CA GLN A 33 9.87 -10.01 -0.58
C GLN A 33 11.16 -9.23 -0.36
N ASP A 34 11.95 -9.02 -1.42
CA ASP A 34 13.21 -8.27 -1.30
C ASP A 34 12.96 -6.83 -0.84
N GLN A 35 11.95 -6.19 -1.39
CA GLN A 35 11.59 -4.84 -0.99
C GLN A 35 11.11 -4.79 0.46
N LEU A 36 10.32 -5.80 0.87
CA LEU A 36 9.86 -5.90 2.24
C LEU A 36 11.03 -6.05 3.21
N ASP A 37 12.01 -6.89 2.86
CA ASP A 37 13.20 -7.09 3.69
C ASP A 37 14.03 -5.81 3.78
N ILE A 38 14.21 -5.09 2.68
CA ILE A 38 14.91 -3.80 2.64
C ILE A 38 14.21 -2.80 3.55
N LEU A 39 12.87 -2.77 3.51
CA LEU A 39 12.08 -1.86 4.32
C LEU A 39 12.35 -2.06 5.81
N PHE A 40 12.58 -3.30 6.23
CA PHE A 40 12.89 -3.63 7.62
C PHE A 40 14.40 -3.67 7.90
N ASP A 41 15.18 -2.94 7.11
CA ASP A 41 16.60 -2.63 7.33
C ASP A 41 17.50 -3.88 7.37
N SER A 42 17.52 -4.60 6.26
CA SER A 42 18.38 -5.77 6.04
C SER A 42 18.22 -6.92 7.04
N VAL A 43 17.38 -6.78 8.02
CA VAL A 43 16.94 -7.86 8.88
C VAL A 43 15.74 -8.51 8.19
N LYS A 44 15.60 -9.80 8.33
CA LYS A 44 14.44 -10.49 7.78
C LYS A 44 13.16 -9.83 8.29
N ALA A 45 12.24 -9.51 7.38
CA ALA A 45 10.95 -8.93 7.75
C ALA A 45 10.22 -9.82 8.78
N PRO A 46 9.43 -9.23 9.68
CA PRO A 46 8.72 -10.00 10.70
C PRO A 46 7.60 -10.88 10.15
N TYR A 47 7.28 -10.76 8.86
CA TYR A 47 6.27 -11.56 8.18
C TYR A 47 6.67 -11.75 6.71
N GLU A 48 6.05 -12.72 6.06
CA GLU A 48 6.31 -12.99 4.65
C GLU A 48 5.49 -12.08 3.75
N PHE A 49 6.04 -11.75 2.60
CA PHE A 49 5.35 -10.97 1.58
C PHE A 49 4.09 -11.69 1.12
N LEU A 50 2.94 -10.99 1.15
CA LEU A 50 1.62 -11.53 0.81
C LEU A 50 1.32 -12.83 1.56
N GLU A 51 1.65 -12.86 2.84
CA GLU A 51 1.40 -14.00 3.70
C GLU A 51 -0.06 -14.44 3.63
N GLY A 52 -0.29 -15.75 3.51
CA GLY A 52 -1.64 -16.28 3.37
C GLY A 52 -2.15 -16.33 1.94
N GLY A 53 -1.34 -15.92 0.94
CA GLY A 53 -1.69 -16.04 -0.47
C GLY A 53 -2.65 -14.97 -0.98
N ALA A 54 -2.75 -13.83 -0.30
CA ALA A 54 -3.59 -12.73 -0.72
C ALA A 54 -3.05 -12.08 -2.01
N ASP A 55 -3.93 -11.49 -2.80
CA ASP A 55 -3.54 -10.75 -4.01
C ASP A 55 -2.94 -9.39 -3.64
N ALA A 56 -3.41 -8.79 -2.56
CA ALA A 56 -2.84 -7.61 -1.94
C ALA A 56 -3.21 -7.66 -0.45
N ARG A 57 -2.43 -7.00 0.37
CA ARG A 57 -2.75 -6.90 1.79
C ARG A 57 -2.04 -5.72 2.43
N VAL A 58 -2.46 -5.34 3.61
CA VAL A 58 -1.77 -4.36 4.43
C VAL A 58 -1.53 -4.94 5.82
N ASN A 59 -0.31 -4.77 6.31
CA ASN A 59 0.05 -5.11 7.69
C ASN A 59 0.29 -3.83 8.47
N PHE A 60 -0.21 -3.81 9.70
CA PHE A 60 -0.05 -2.67 10.61
C PHE A 60 0.88 -3.03 11.75
N GLN A 61 1.78 -2.10 12.10
CA GLN A 61 2.69 -2.27 13.22
C GLN A 61 3.19 -0.89 13.69
N ASP A 62 2.97 -0.60 14.95
CA ASP A 62 3.53 0.60 15.59
C ASP A 62 3.25 1.92 14.85
N GLY A 63 2.03 2.09 14.33
CA GLY A 63 1.66 3.29 13.60
C GLY A 63 2.08 3.30 12.15
N TYR A 64 2.61 2.19 11.64
CA TYR A 64 3.02 2.04 10.24
C TYR A 64 2.11 1.04 9.54
N ALA A 65 1.81 1.30 8.29
CA ALA A 65 1.07 0.40 7.42
C ALA A 65 1.91 0.05 6.22
N VAL A 66 2.10 -1.23 5.95
CA VAL A 66 2.85 -1.71 4.79
C VAL A 66 1.89 -2.42 3.86
N VAL A 67 1.61 -1.77 2.72
CA VAL A 67 0.78 -2.36 1.67
C VAL A 67 1.66 -3.24 0.80
N GLN A 68 1.18 -4.43 0.49
CA GLN A 68 1.89 -5.42 -0.31
C GLN A 68 1.05 -5.76 -1.53
N ILE A 69 1.63 -5.67 -2.71
CA ILE A 69 1.00 -6.08 -3.97
C ILE A 69 2.08 -6.58 -4.92
N GLY A 70 1.87 -7.75 -5.51
CA GLY A 70 2.87 -8.43 -6.32
C GLY A 70 3.05 -7.87 -7.73
N ASP A 71 3.41 -8.75 -8.66
CA ASP A 71 3.76 -8.35 -10.03
C ASP A 71 2.53 -7.98 -10.88
N CYS A 72 1.36 -8.44 -10.50
CA CYS A 72 0.09 -8.08 -11.16
C CYS A 72 -0.03 -8.50 -12.63
N VAL A 73 0.76 -9.48 -13.09
CA VAL A 73 0.75 -9.87 -14.51
C VAL A 73 -0.59 -10.42 -14.97
N LYS A 74 -1.42 -10.93 -14.06
CA LYS A 74 -2.74 -11.47 -14.37
C LYS A 74 -3.88 -10.43 -14.26
N TRP A 75 -3.58 -9.20 -13.89
CA TRP A 75 -4.56 -8.16 -13.63
C TRP A 75 -4.43 -7.03 -14.65
N ASP A 76 -5.54 -6.37 -14.99
CA ASP A 76 -5.47 -5.09 -15.68
C ASP A 76 -5.31 -3.95 -14.66
N LEU A 77 -5.06 -2.76 -15.15
CA LEU A 77 -4.80 -1.61 -14.28
C LEU A 77 -6.01 -1.25 -13.42
N ILE A 78 -7.21 -1.42 -13.94
CA ILE A 78 -8.44 -1.14 -13.17
C ILE A 78 -8.54 -2.10 -11.99
N GLN A 79 -8.26 -3.38 -12.22
CA GLN A 79 -8.27 -4.38 -11.16
C GLN A 79 -7.20 -4.10 -10.10
N VAL A 80 -6.01 -3.67 -10.53
CA VAL A 80 -4.93 -3.28 -9.61
C VAL A 80 -5.37 -2.10 -8.76
N HIS A 81 -5.98 -1.08 -9.35
CA HIS A 81 -6.50 0.07 -8.60
C HIS A 81 -7.57 -0.36 -7.60
N GLY A 82 -8.41 -1.31 -7.97
CA GLY A 82 -9.40 -1.87 -7.05
C GLY A 82 -8.78 -2.53 -5.84
N LEU A 83 -7.71 -3.32 -6.05
CA LEU A 83 -6.97 -3.95 -4.96
C LEU A 83 -6.36 -2.90 -4.02
N LEU A 84 -5.74 -1.88 -4.60
CA LEU A 84 -5.12 -0.80 -3.81
C LEU A 84 -6.15 0.03 -3.07
N LEU A 85 -7.29 0.30 -3.69
CA LEU A 85 -8.39 0.99 -3.02
C LEU A 85 -8.88 0.20 -1.80
N HIS A 86 -8.99 -1.10 -1.94
CA HIS A 86 -9.38 -1.98 -0.84
C HIS A 86 -8.44 -1.81 0.36
N GLU A 87 -7.12 -1.79 0.09
CA GLU A 87 -6.13 -1.61 1.16
C GLU A 87 -6.17 -0.18 1.72
N ALA A 88 -6.46 0.81 0.88
CA ALA A 88 -6.63 2.20 1.34
C ALA A 88 -7.77 2.31 2.35
N VAL A 89 -8.86 1.61 2.12
CA VAL A 89 -9.99 1.58 3.05
C VAL A 89 -9.57 0.98 4.40
N HIS A 90 -8.77 -0.10 4.38
CA HIS A 90 -8.25 -0.67 5.61
C HIS A 90 -7.35 0.30 6.38
N ILE A 91 -6.52 1.07 5.67
CA ILE A 91 -5.69 2.11 6.32
C ILE A 91 -6.60 3.16 6.97
N TRP A 92 -7.64 3.60 6.26
CA TRP A 92 -8.61 4.54 6.83
C TRP A 92 -9.28 3.98 8.09
N GLN A 93 -9.69 2.71 8.05
CA GLN A 93 -10.31 2.06 9.21
C GLN A 93 -9.37 2.08 10.42
N GLU A 94 -8.08 1.86 10.20
CA GLU A 94 -7.08 1.93 11.26
C GLU A 94 -6.91 3.37 11.77
N VAL A 95 -6.91 4.35 10.88
CA VAL A 95 -6.86 5.77 11.26
C VAL A 95 -8.04 6.11 12.17
N ALA A 96 -9.25 5.74 11.78
CA ALA A 96 -10.45 5.98 12.56
C ALA A 96 -10.36 5.35 13.95
N LEU A 97 -9.82 4.13 14.02
CA LEU A 97 -9.62 3.43 15.27
C LEU A 97 -8.62 4.16 16.16
N VAL A 98 -7.48 4.58 15.61
CA VAL A 98 -6.44 5.32 16.34
C VAL A 98 -6.98 6.66 16.85
N MET A 99 -7.80 7.34 16.05
CA MET A 99 -8.44 8.60 16.45
C MET A 99 -9.52 8.41 17.50
N GLY A 100 -10.03 7.20 17.69
CA GLY A 100 -11.15 6.94 18.57
C GLY A 100 -12.48 7.46 18.03
N GLU A 101 -12.60 7.60 16.72
CA GLU A 101 -13.80 8.11 16.07
C GLU A 101 -14.73 6.97 15.66
N GLU A 102 -15.88 6.89 16.31
CA GLU A 102 -16.90 5.89 15.96
C GLU A 102 -17.74 6.35 14.77
N ASN A 103 -17.99 7.64 14.66
CA ASN A 103 -18.83 8.23 13.62
C ASN A 103 -18.10 9.43 12.98
N PRO A 104 -17.05 9.19 12.20
CA PRO A 104 -16.33 10.29 11.55
C PRO A 104 -17.24 11.00 10.53
N SER A 105 -16.92 12.25 10.27
CA SER A 105 -17.63 13.03 9.24
C SER A 105 -17.52 12.31 7.90
N ILE A 106 -18.61 12.25 7.16
CA ILE A 106 -18.69 11.62 5.84
C ILE A 106 -17.64 12.21 4.90
N GLU A 107 -17.49 13.53 4.89
CA GLU A 107 -16.53 14.20 4.01
C GLU A 107 -15.09 13.93 4.43
N PHE A 108 -14.81 13.93 5.72
CA PHE A 108 -13.47 13.62 6.20
C PHE A 108 -13.07 12.19 5.84
N GLU A 109 -13.97 11.25 6.00
CA GLU A 109 -13.75 9.85 5.59
C GLU A 109 -13.47 9.75 4.10
N ALA A 110 -14.32 10.38 3.26
CA ALA A 110 -14.19 10.31 1.81
C ALA A 110 -12.86 10.92 1.33
N TYR A 111 -12.50 12.09 1.83
CA TYR A 111 -11.23 12.73 1.48
C TYR A 111 -10.03 11.93 1.96
N SER A 112 -10.11 11.35 3.14
CA SER A 112 -9.01 10.53 3.68
C SER A 112 -8.78 9.30 2.82
N ILE A 113 -9.85 8.59 2.46
CA ILE A 113 -9.75 7.41 1.58
C ILE A 113 -9.19 7.82 0.22
N GLN A 114 -9.67 8.91 -0.35
CA GLN A 114 -9.19 9.42 -1.63
C GLN A 114 -7.70 9.70 -1.60
N THR A 115 -7.23 10.40 -0.57
CA THR A 115 -5.81 10.74 -0.43
C THR A 115 -4.94 9.51 -0.30
N ILE A 116 -5.33 8.57 0.56
CA ILE A 116 -4.58 7.34 0.76
C ILE A 116 -4.55 6.53 -0.53
N ALA A 117 -5.69 6.39 -1.20
CA ALA A 117 -5.77 5.64 -2.46
C ALA A 117 -4.87 6.26 -3.55
N GLN A 118 -4.91 7.58 -3.70
CA GLN A 118 -4.07 8.28 -4.67
C GLN A 118 -2.59 8.08 -4.39
N ASP A 119 -2.19 8.13 -3.13
CA ASP A 119 -0.81 7.89 -2.73
C ASP A 119 -0.38 6.46 -3.08
N LEU A 120 -1.24 5.47 -2.83
CA LEU A 120 -0.95 4.08 -3.18
C LEU A 120 -0.84 3.90 -4.69
N PHE A 121 -1.71 4.56 -5.47
CA PHE A 121 -1.64 4.52 -6.93
C PHE A 121 -0.32 5.11 -7.42
N GLU A 122 0.10 6.25 -6.86
CA GLU A 122 1.37 6.87 -7.21
C GLU A 122 2.56 5.97 -6.88
N MET A 123 2.55 5.38 -5.69
CA MET A 123 3.62 4.46 -5.28
C MET A 123 3.67 3.24 -6.18
N PHE A 124 2.51 2.70 -6.57
CA PHE A 124 2.46 1.57 -7.50
C PHE A 124 3.07 1.97 -8.85
N GLU A 125 2.66 3.11 -9.39
CA GLU A 125 3.18 3.58 -10.67
C GLU A 125 4.70 3.83 -10.59
N ALA A 126 5.17 4.47 -9.53
CA ALA A 126 6.59 4.74 -9.33
C ALA A 126 7.41 3.45 -9.19
N SER A 127 6.82 2.38 -8.66
CA SER A 127 7.47 1.08 -8.49
C SER A 127 7.44 0.22 -9.76
N THR A 128 6.83 0.71 -10.82
CA THR A 128 6.61 -0.03 -12.06
C THR A 128 7.51 0.52 -13.15
N THR A 129 8.18 -0.36 -13.89
CA THR A 129 9.02 0.00 -15.03
C THR A 129 8.14 0.46 -16.20
N LYS A 130 8.55 1.52 -16.86
CA LYS A 130 7.84 2.06 -18.03
C LYS A 130 8.62 1.86 -19.31
#